data_2bd34b4db7500c69d73c7640ada774c9
#
_entry.id   2bd34b4db7500c69d73c7640ada774c9
#
_cell.length_a   1.000
_cell.length_b   1.000
_cell.length_c   1.000
_cell.angle_alpha   90.00
_cell.angle_beta   90.00
_cell.angle_gamma   90.00
#
_symmetry.space_group_name_H-M   'P 1'
#
loop_
_entity.id
_entity.type
_entity.pdbx_description
1 polymer ?
#
loop_
_entity_poly.entity_id
_entity_poly.type
_entity_poly.pdbx_seq_one_letter_code
_entity_poly.pdbx_strand_id
1 'polypeptide(L)'
;VDNGLVDTEFVAVESEHSGMSACIGAEAAGARAMTATSANGLSLMWEMIYIASSLRLPIVMSLVNRAVSGPLNIHNDHSDAMGVRDAGWIMLFSESNQEAYDNLIMAHRIAENKDVMLPLMVCQDGFITSHSIENIELIEDKKVKKFVGTYKPEHYLLNNKEPIAVGPLDVQNYLFEHKYQQAEAMRNAKKVILQVAEDFEKMTGRKYSFFEEYKLDDAEIAIVCMNSTAGTTKFVVDELRNKGIKAGLLKIRVFRPFPAEEVAKALSHLKAIAV
;
A
#
# COMPACT_ATOMS: atom_id res chain seq x y z
N VAL A 1 -14.76 15.74 10.80
CA VAL A 1 -16.03 15.10 11.12
C VAL A 1 -16.83 16.06 12.02
N ASP A 2 -16.46 16.27 13.27
CA ASP A 2 -17.23 17.02 14.27
C ASP A 2 -17.60 18.46 13.85
N ASN A 3 -16.75 19.10 13.06
CA ASN A 3 -17.01 20.43 12.52
C ASN A 3 -17.79 20.44 11.19
N GLY A 4 -18.26 19.30 10.71
CA GLY A 4 -19.00 19.16 9.45
C GLY A 4 -18.21 19.47 8.17
N LEU A 5 -16.86 19.50 8.25
CA LEU A 5 -16.00 19.81 7.11
C LEU A 5 -15.84 18.64 6.13
N VAL A 6 -16.05 17.42 6.61
CA VAL A 6 -16.00 16.19 5.84
C VAL A 6 -17.24 15.33 6.09
N ASP A 7 -17.76 14.76 5.03
CA ASP A 7 -18.88 13.81 5.07
C ASP A 7 -18.33 12.39 5.29
N THR A 8 -17.96 12.13 6.55
CA THR A 8 -17.32 10.89 6.98
C THR A 8 -17.77 10.57 8.41
N GLU A 9 -18.13 9.32 8.64
CA GLU A 9 -18.39 8.79 9.98
C GLU A 9 -17.10 8.27 10.60
N PHE A 10 -16.85 8.66 11.86
CA PHE A 10 -15.80 8.08 12.68
C PHE A 10 -16.41 7.09 13.66
N VAL A 11 -16.03 5.82 13.53
CA VAL A 11 -16.55 4.74 14.37
C VAL A 11 -15.46 4.29 15.34
N ALA A 12 -15.66 4.57 16.63
CA ALA A 12 -14.79 4.08 17.67
C ALA A 12 -15.15 2.61 17.99
N VAL A 13 -14.14 1.76 18.07
CA VAL A 13 -14.29 0.33 18.35
C VAL A 13 -13.34 -0.08 19.48
N GLU A 14 -13.56 -1.24 20.07
CA GLU A 14 -12.79 -1.71 21.23
C GLU A 14 -11.47 -2.42 20.86
N SER A 15 -11.30 -2.83 19.60
CA SER A 15 -10.10 -3.54 19.16
C SER A 15 -9.84 -3.37 17.67
N GLU A 16 -8.61 -3.67 17.26
CA GLU A 16 -8.22 -3.63 15.83
C GLU A 16 -8.99 -4.67 14.99
N HIS A 17 -9.29 -5.84 15.58
CA HIS A 17 -10.13 -6.84 14.92
C HIS A 17 -11.51 -6.27 14.58
N SER A 18 -12.15 -5.61 15.54
CA SER A 18 -13.46 -4.94 15.34
C SER A 18 -13.36 -3.79 14.35
N GLY A 19 -12.24 -3.04 14.35
CA GLY A 19 -11.99 -1.97 13.39
C GLY A 19 -11.98 -2.46 11.95
N MET A 20 -11.26 -3.54 11.68
CA MET A 20 -11.26 -4.14 10.34
C MET A 20 -12.59 -4.78 9.99
N SER A 21 -13.29 -5.40 10.96
CA SER A 21 -14.63 -5.96 10.76
C SER A 21 -15.65 -4.88 10.37
N ALA A 22 -15.57 -3.71 11.01
CA ALA A 22 -16.42 -2.56 10.66
C ALA A 22 -16.13 -2.04 9.24
N CYS A 23 -14.86 -1.96 8.85
CA CYS A 23 -14.46 -1.60 7.48
C CYS A 23 -14.99 -2.61 6.45
N ILE A 24 -14.89 -3.90 6.71
CA ILE A 24 -15.44 -4.96 5.84
C ILE A 24 -16.95 -4.81 5.68
N GLY A 25 -17.67 -4.59 6.78
CA GLY A 25 -19.12 -4.39 6.74
C GLY A 25 -19.52 -3.14 5.95
N ALA A 26 -18.81 -2.04 6.15
CA ALA A 26 -19.06 -0.77 5.44
C ALA A 26 -18.81 -0.90 3.93
N GLU A 27 -17.67 -1.47 3.53
CA GLU A 27 -17.35 -1.68 2.11
C GLU A 27 -18.33 -2.67 1.45
N ALA A 28 -18.67 -3.77 2.11
CA ALA A 28 -19.67 -4.73 1.63
C ALA A 28 -21.06 -4.08 1.47
N ALA A 29 -21.39 -3.09 2.30
CA ALA A 29 -22.62 -2.32 2.19
C ALA A 29 -22.59 -1.23 1.09
N GLY A 30 -21.42 -0.97 0.50
CA GLY A 30 -21.24 -0.01 -0.61
C GLY A 30 -20.64 1.33 -0.20
N ALA A 31 -20.16 1.47 1.04
CA ALA A 31 -19.46 2.66 1.50
C ALA A 31 -17.93 2.51 1.31
N ARG A 32 -17.23 3.63 1.12
CA ARG A 32 -15.77 3.66 1.16
C ARG A 32 -15.30 3.59 2.60
N ALA A 33 -14.35 2.71 2.92
CA ALA A 33 -13.80 2.59 4.26
C ALA A 33 -12.26 2.67 4.28
N MET A 34 -11.71 3.23 5.36
CA MET A 34 -10.28 3.18 5.63
C MET A 34 -10.01 3.01 7.13
N THR A 35 -8.84 2.48 7.42
CA THR A 35 -8.36 2.32 8.80
C THR A 35 -6.86 2.54 8.88
N ALA A 36 -6.33 2.53 10.10
CA ALA A 36 -4.90 2.59 10.35
C ALA A 36 -4.53 1.66 11.49
N THR A 37 -3.35 1.05 11.41
CA THR A 37 -2.86 0.14 12.46
C THR A 37 -1.33 0.08 12.47
N SER A 38 -0.79 -0.74 13.38
CA SER A 38 0.64 -0.95 13.57
C SER A 38 0.89 -2.30 14.24
N ALA A 39 1.98 -2.98 13.89
CA ALA A 39 2.51 -4.14 14.62
C ALA A 39 1.46 -5.15 15.12
N ASN A 40 1.28 -5.18 16.45
CA ASN A 40 0.37 -6.13 17.12
C ASN A 40 -1.11 -5.89 16.75
N GLY A 41 -1.49 -4.65 16.42
CA GLY A 41 -2.82 -4.35 15.90
C GLY A 41 -3.10 -5.06 14.58
N LEU A 42 -2.10 -5.07 13.66
CA LEU A 42 -2.21 -5.86 12.43
C LEU A 42 -2.30 -7.36 12.72
N SER A 43 -1.52 -7.86 13.69
CA SER A 43 -1.59 -9.26 14.11
C SER A 43 -2.95 -9.63 14.69
N LEU A 44 -3.56 -8.72 15.45
CA LEU A 44 -4.90 -8.95 16.04
C LEU A 44 -6.00 -8.99 14.97
N MET A 45 -5.85 -8.27 13.87
CA MET A 45 -6.80 -8.31 12.75
C MET A 45 -6.47 -9.34 11.66
N TRP A 46 -5.57 -10.31 11.93
CA TRP A 46 -5.07 -11.29 10.97
C TRP A 46 -6.16 -11.98 10.15
N GLU A 47 -7.16 -12.55 10.82
CA GLU A 47 -8.28 -13.22 10.14
C GLU A 47 -9.01 -12.26 9.19
N MET A 48 -9.29 -11.05 9.67
CA MET A 48 -10.04 -10.05 8.91
C MET A 48 -9.28 -9.54 7.70
N ILE A 49 -7.93 -9.55 7.73
CA ILE A 49 -7.07 -9.22 6.60
C ILE A 49 -7.32 -10.19 5.43
N TYR A 50 -7.38 -11.49 5.71
CA TYR A 50 -7.69 -12.50 4.68
C TYR A 50 -9.12 -12.40 4.18
N ILE A 51 -10.08 -12.13 5.07
CA ILE A 51 -11.49 -11.95 4.71
C ILE A 51 -11.65 -10.74 3.76
N ALA A 52 -11.08 -9.59 4.11
CA ALA A 52 -11.17 -8.38 3.29
C ALA A 52 -10.70 -8.62 1.83
N SER A 53 -9.57 -9.29 1.65
CA SER A 53 -9.01 -9.57 0.32
C SER A 53 -9.80 -10.64 -0.43
N SER A 54 -10.30 -11.69 0.26
CA SER A 54 -11.09 -12.74 -0.36
C SER A 54 -12.46 -12.27 -0.83
N LEU A 55 -13.03 -11.30 -0.12
CA LEU A 55 -14.29 -10.64 -0.49
C LEU A 55 -14.09 -9.52 -1.52
N ARG A 56 -12.85 -9.25 -1.93
CA ARG A 56 -12.53 -8.24 -2.94
C ARG A 56 -13.00 -6.82 -2.54
N LEU A 57 -12.84 -6.48 -1.25
CA LEU A 57 -13.23 -5.18 -0.69
C LEU A 57 -12.04 -4.21 -0.73
N PRO A 58 -12.16 -3.05 -1.41
CA PRO A 58 -11.05 -2.13 -1.67
C PRO A 58 -10.72 -1.21 -0.48
N ILE A 59 -10.63 -1.79 0.72
CA ILE A 59 -10.29 -1.07 1.95
C ILE A 59 -8.87 -0.50 1.85
N VAL A 60 -8.68 0.78 2.18
CA VAL A 60 -7.37 1.39 2.30
C VAL A 60 -6.93 1.41 3.75
N MET A 61 -5.71 0.96 4.01
CA MET A 61 -5.13 0.94 5.36
C MET A 61 -3.79 1.67 5.38
N SER A 62 -3.61 2.60 6.33
CA SER A 62 -2.29 3.12 6.69
C SER A 62 -1.65 2.20 7.71
N LEU A 63 -0.49 1.62 7.37
CA LEU A 63 0.26 0.73 8.24
C LEU A 63 1.56 1.38 8.69
N VAL A 64 1.66 1.65 9.99
CA VAL A 64 2.89 2.15 10.61
C VAL A 64 3.73 0.95 11.05
N ASN A 65 4.73 0.61 10.24
CA ASN A 65 5.53 -0.59 10.42
C ASN A 65 6.40 -0.54 11.68
N ARG A 66 6.26 -1.54 12.52
CA ARG A 66 7.15 -1.77 13.67
C ARG A 66 7.14 -3.25 14.05
N ALA A 67 8.11 -3.66 14.87
CA ALA A 67 8.26 -5.04 15.30
C ALA A 67 6.99 -5.59 15.96
N VAL A 68 6.60 -6.78 15.57
CA VAL A 68 5.60 -7.57 16.31
C VAL A 68 6.23 -7.98 17.64
N SER A 69 5.48 -7.79 18.74
CA SER A 69 5.98 -8.01 20.09
C SER A 69 6.55 -9.40 20.31
N GLY A 70 7.65 -9.38 21.05
CA GLY A 70 8.41 -10.50 21.52
C GLY A 70 9.91 -10.38 21.18
N PRO A 71 10.64 -9.30 21.66
CA PRO A 71 10.26 -8.21 22.59
C PRO A 71 9.52 -7.04 21.94
N LEU A 72 8.92 -6.16 22.75
CA LEU A 72 8.31 -4.94 22.28
C LEU A 72 9.38 -3.98 21.75
N ASN A 73 9.18 -3.50 20.52
CA ASN A 73 9.99 -2.45 19.91
C ASN A 73 9.08 -1.51 19.12
N ILE A 74 9.20 -0.21 19.34
CA ILE A 74 8.37 0.82 18.68
C ILE A 74 9.02 1.40 17.42
N HIS A 75 10.30 1.08 17.17
CA HIS A 75 11.00 1.52 15.97
C HIS A 75 10.63 0.65 14.77
N ASN A 76 11.01 1.14 13.60
CA ASN A 76 10.78 0.47 12.35
C ASN A 76 11.24 -1.00 12.33
N ASP A 77 10.34 -1.84 11.87
CA ASP A 77 10.56 -3.25 11.52
C ASP A 77 9.42 -3.67 10.59
N HIS A 78 9.68 -4.55 9.65
CA HIS A 78 8.69 -4.98 8.67
C HIS A 78 8.05 -6.33 8.99
N SER A 79 8.30 -6.93 10.18
CA SER A 79 7.73 -8.22 10.56
C SER A 79 6.20 -8.24 10.54
N ASP A 80 5.57 -7.11 10.84
CA ASP A 80 4.11 -6.95 10.76
C ASP A 80 3.61 -7.08 9.32
N ALA A 81 4.10 -6.26 8.40
CA ALA A 81 3.70 -6.30 6.99
C ALA A 81 4.09 -7.63 6.32
N MET A 82 5.28 -8.15 6.62
CA MET A 82 5.74 -9.43 6.05
C MET A 82 4.91 -10.60 6.55
N GLY A 83 4.36 -10.54 7.76
CA GLY A 83 3.42 -11.53 8.28
C GLY A 83 2.18 -11.70 7.40
N VAL A 84 1.70 -10.63 6.77
CA VAL A 84 0.48 -10.63 5.93
C VAL A 84 0.75 -10.47 4.43
N ARG A 85 2.00 -10.58 3.99
CA ARG A 85 2.41 -10.37 2.58
C ARG A 85 1.65 -11.22 1.56
N ASP A 86 1.19 -12.41 1.98
CA ASP A 86 0.49 -13.37 1.12
C ASP A 86 -1.04 -13.34 1.32
N ALA A 87 -1.54 -12.39 2.12
CA ALA A 87 -2.97 -12.25 2.40
C ALA A 87 -3.80 -11.67 1.23
N GLY A 88 -3.16 -11.28 0.12
CA GLY A 88 -3.87 -10.76 -1.06
C GLY A 88 -4.09 -9.24 -1.06
N TRP A 89 -3.37 -8.51 -0.22
CA TRP A 89 -3.36 -7.05 -0.20
C TRP A 89 -2.30 -6.48 -1.15
N ILE A 90 -2.62 -5.36 -1.78
CA ILE A 90 -1.61 -4.53 -2.44
C ILE A 90 -0.80 -3.82 -1.35
N MET A 91 0.53 -3.74 -1.52
CA MET A 91 1.43 -3.17 -0.52
C MET A 91 2.34 -2.12 -1.17
N LEU A 92 2.19 -0.87 -0.73
CA LEU A 92 3.02 0.27 -1.10
C LEU A 92 3.86 0.71 0.11
N PHE A 93 5.17 0.85 -0.07
CA PHE A 93 6.11 1.28 0.97
C PHE A 93 6.58 2.69 0.69
N SER A 94 6.55 3.55 1.70
CA SER A 94 6.80 4.98 1.60
C SER A 94 8.08 5.39 2.31
N GLU A 95 8.97 6.11 1.62
CA GLU A 95 10.24 6.59 2.17
C GLU A 95 10.06 7.76 3.15
N SER A 96 9.12 8.66 2.85
CA SER A 96 8.93 9.94 3.55
C SER A 96 7.46 10.22 3.83
N ASN A 97 7.18 11.25 4.62
CA ASN A 97 5.80 11.71 4.86
C ASN A 97 5.12 12.20 3.57
N GLN A 98 5.88 12.83 2.65
CA GLN A 98 5.34 13.21 1.35
C GLN A 98 4.91 11.99 0.54
N GLU A 99 5.74 10.96 0.49
CA GLU A 99 5.39 9.74 -0.26
C GLU A 99 4.21 8.99 0.38
N ALA A 100 4.13 8.97 1.73
CA ALA A 100 3.00 8.37 2.44
C ALA A 100 1.68 9.11 2.12
N TYR A 101 1.69 10.43 2.15
CA TYR A 101 0.56 11.27 1.78
C TYR A 101 0.10 11.03 0.34
N ASP A 102 1.04 11.02 -0.60
CA ASP A 102 0.75 10.80 -2.02
C ASP A 102 0.24 9.38 -2.29
N ASN A 103 0.84 8.37 -1.65
CA ASN A 103 0.42 6.98 -1.76
C ASN A 103 -0.99 6.76 -1.22
N LEU A 104 -1.38 7.40 -0.10
CA LEU A 104 -2.74 7.30 0.44
C LEU A 104 -3.78 7.88 -0.53
N ILE A 105 -3.48 8.97 -1.22
CA ILE A 105 -4.38 9.54 -2.23
C ILE A 105 -4.52 8.60 -3.44
N MET A 106 -3.41 8.04 -3.93
CA MET A 106 -3.41 7.09 -5.05
C MET A 106 -4.08 5.76 -4.68
N ALA A 107 -3.97 5.33 -3.42
CA ALA A 107 -4.44 4.04 -2.94
C ALA A 107 -5.91 3.78 -3.24
N HIS A 108 -6.79 4.77 -3.05
CA HIS A 108 -8.21 4.63 -3.34
C HIS A 108 -8.47 4.32 -4.82
N ARG A 109 -7.83 5.06 -5.73
CA ARG A 109 -8.01 4.79 -7.17
C ARG A 109 -7.45 3.45 -7.62
N ILE A 110 -6.38 2.98 -6.96
CA ILE A 110 -5.79 1.67 -7.27
C ILE A 110 -6.71 0.56 -6.75
N ALA A 111 -7.09 0.62 -5.48
CA ALA A 111 -7.90 -0.39 -4.81
C ALA A 111 -9.29 -0.54 -5.43
N GLU A 112 -9.97 0.60 -5.71
CA GLU A 112 -11.33 0.68 -6.23
C GLU A 112 -11.42 0.46 -7.75
N ASN A 113 -10.31 0.28 -8.45
CA ASN A 113 -10.33 0.02 -9.89
C ASN A 113 -11.07 -1.30 -10.15
N LYS A 114 -12.03 -1.30 -11.10
CA LYS A 114 -12.89 -2.45 -11.42
C LYS A 114 -12.12 -3.73 -11.78
N ASP A 115 -10.92 -3.60 -12.38
CA ASP A 115 -10.09 -4.73 -12.76
C ASP A 115 -9.21 -5.23 -11.59
N VAL A 116 -9.24 -4.51 -10.45
CA VAL A 116 -8.47 -4.78 -9.23
C VAL A 116 -9.40 -5.17 -8.09
N MET A 117 -10.17 -4.23 -7.54
CA MET A 117 -11.05 -4.49 -6.38
C MET A 117 -10.35 -5.32 -5.30
N LEU A 118 -9.21 -4.82 -4.80
CA LEU A 118 -8.41 -5.44 -3.73
C LEU A 118 -8.10 -4.41 -2.66
N PRO A 119 -8.02 -4.84 -1.40
CA PRO A 119 -7.57 -3.95 -0.35
C PRO A 119 -6.10 -3.58 -0.53
N LEU A 120 -5.73 -2.39 -0.04
CA LEU A 120 -4.39 -1.83 -0.20
C LEU A 120 -3.88 -1.26 1.12
N MET A 121 -2.65 -1.60 1.48
CA MET A 121 -1.96 -0.98 2.61
C MET A 121 -0.83 -0.06 2.12
N VAL A 122 -0.78 1.13 2.73
CA VAL A 122 0.32 2.07 2.60
C VAL A 122 1.18 1.95 3.85
N CYS A 123 2.37 1.41 3.67
CA CYS A 123 3.35 1.15 4.72
C CYS A 123 4.26 2.36 4.90
N GLN A 124 4.53 2.73 6.14
CA GLN A 124 5.48 3.77 6.51
C GLN A 124 6.22 3.38 7.78
N ASP A 125 7.46 3.82 7.91
CA ASP A 125 8.30 3.42 9.04
C ASP A 125 7.82 4.00 10.36
N GLY A 126 7.63 3.10 11.34
CA GLY A 126 7.36 3.45 12.70
C GLY A 126 8.50 4.26 13.30
N PHE A 127 8.18 5.34 13.99
CA PHE A 127 9.06 6.29 14.63
C PHE A 127 9.84 7.19 13.65
N ILE A 128 10.50 6.62 12.63
CA ILE A 128 11.30 7.43 11.69
C ILE A 128 10.41 8.34 10.84
N THR A 129 9.43 7.79 10.13
CA THR A 129 8.49 8.57 9.31
C THR A 129 7.30 9.05 10.14
N SER A 130 6.73 8.17 10.97
CA SER A 130 5.47 8.44 11.68
C SER A 130 5.58 9.48 12.81
N HIS A 131 6.79 9.76 13.32
CA HIS A 131 7.04 10.72 14.41
C HIS A 131 8.03 11.83 14.03
N SER A 132 8.47 11.88 12.77
CA SER A 132 9.27 13.00 12.25
C SER A 132 8.40 14.18 11.86
N ILE A 133 9.04 15.36 11.81
CA ILE A 133 8.42 16.58 11.26
C ILE A 133 9.10 16.88 9.94
N GLU A 134 8.34 16.83 8.87
CA GLU A 134 8.80 17.10 7.51
C GLU A 134 7.91 18.15 6.85
N ASN A 135 8.48 18.91 5.93
CA ASN A 135 7.68 19.75 5.06
C ASN A 135 7.03 18.88 3.98
N ILE A 136 5.72 18.97 3.83
CA ILE A 136 4.98 18.31 2.77
C ILE A 136 4.25 19.34 1.90
N GLU A 137 4.16 19.05 0.63
CA GLU A 137 3.41 19.82 -0.34
C GLU A 137 1.99 19.27 -0.44
N LEU A 138 1.05 19.98 0.18
CA LEU A 138 -0.36 19.60 0.16
C LEU A 138 -0.98 19.88 -1.21
N ILE A 139 -1.84 18.99 -1.65
CA ILE A 139 -2.62 19.17 -2.86
C ILE A 139 -3.95 19.84 -2.48
N GLU A 140 -4.41 20.76 -3.30
CA GLU A 140 -5.71 21.41 -3.13
C GLU A 140 -6.85 20.37 -3.06
N ASP A 141 -7.73 20.47 -2.05
CA ASP A 141 -8.82 19.50 -1.79
C ASP A 141 -9.69 19.21 -3.02
N LYS A 142 -9.99 20.24 -3.81
CA LYS A 142 -10.78 20.07 -5.05
C LYS A 142 -10.08 19.20 -6.07
N LYS A 143 -8.76 19.29 -6.18
CA LYS A 143 -7.94 18.45 -7.07
C LYS A 143 -7.91 17.02 -6.56
N VAL A 144 -7.72 16.82 -5.25
CA VAL A 144 -7.75 15.49 -4.61
C VAL A 144 -9.13 14.86 -4.82
N LYS A 145 -10.21 15.58 -4.53
CA LYS A 145 -11.58 15.07 -4.72
C LYS A 145 -11.86 14.68 -6.18
N LYS A 146 -11.38 15.47 -7.13
CA LYS A 146 -11.51 15.15 -8.56
C LYS A 146 -10.66 13.93 -8.95
N PHE A 147 -9.46 13.81 -8.40
CA PHE A 147 -8.54 12.72 -8.69
C PHE A 147 -9.04 11.40 -8.13
N VAL A 148 -9.43 11.37 -6.86
CA VAL A 148 -9.95 10.16 -6.19
C VAL A 148 -11.31 9.76 -6.76
N GLY A 149 -12.17 10.73 -7.04
CA GLY A 149 -13.52 10.50 -7.58
C GLY A 149 -14.50 9.95 -6.54
N THR A 150 -15.69 9.63 -7.01
CA THR A 150 -16.76 9.04 -6.18
C THR A 150 -16.71 7.52 -6.29
N TYR A 151 -16.66 6.84 -5.15
CA TYR A 151 -16.78 5.38 -5.11
C TYR A 151 -18.18 4.95 -5.50
N LYS A 152 -18.26 4.02 -6.43
CA LYS A 152 -19.53 3.45 -6.92
C LYS A 152 -19.31 1.97 -7.20
N PRO A 153 -19.43 1.12 -6.16
CA PRO A 153 -19.30 -0.33 -6.36
C PRO A 153 -20.41 -0.85 -7.26
N GLU A 154 -20.09 -1.79 -8.12
CA GLU A 154 -21.05 -2.44 -9.01
C GLU A 154 -21.99 -3.36 -8.22
N HIS A 155 -21.45 -4.05 -7.22
CA HIS A 155 -22.17 -4.98 -6.36
C HIS A 155 -21.97 -4.61 -4.88
N TYR A 156 -23.06 -4.51 -4.12
CA TYR A 156 -23.05 -4.21 -2.69
C TYR A 156 -24.33 -4.66 -2.00
N LEU A 157 -24.24 -5.00 -0.71
CA LEU A 157 -25.33 -5.61 0.09
C LEU A 157 -26.61 -4.76 0.13
N LEU A 158 -26.48 -3.42 0.13
CA LEU A 158 -27.66 -2.53 0.22
C LEU A 158 -28.31 -2.24 -1.15
N ASN A 159 -27.87 -2.89 -2.21
CA ASN A 159 -28.51 -2.80 -3.51
C ASN A 159 -29.75 -3.71 -3.60
N ASN A 160 -30.90 -3.21 -3.19
CA ASN A 160 -32.15 -3.97 -3.19
C ASN A 160 -32.68 -4.33 -4.58
N LYS A 161 -32.12 -3.71 -5.65
CA LYS A 161 -32.52 -4.00 -7.03
C LYS A 161 -31.81 -5.23 -7.59
N GLU A 162 -30.58 -5.44 -7.16
CA GLU A 162 -29.72 -6.55 -7.57
C GLU A 162 -29.10 -7.17 -6.31
N PRO A 163 -29.87 -7.94 -5.54
CA PRO A 163 -29.41 -8.47 -4.26
C PRO A 163 -28.28 -9.48 -4.46
N ILE A 164 -27.23 -9.37 -3.65
CA ILE A 164 -26.10 -10.27 -3.61
C ILE A 164 -25.90 -10.88 -2.23
N ALA A 165 -25.20 -12.00 -2.17
CA ALA A 165 -24.65 -12.54 -0.92
C ALA A 165 -23.14 -12.26 -0.87
N VAL A 166 -22.65 -11.95 0.32
CA VAL A 166 -21.22 -11.70 0.60
C VAL A 166 -20.74 -12.71 1.62
N GLY A 167 -19.59 -13.32 1.42
CA GLY A 167 -19.03 -14.32 2.31
C GLY A 167 -19.60 -15.72 2.09
N PRO A 168 -19.41 -16.33 0.89
CA PRO A 168 -19.88 -17.68 0.62
C PRO A 168 -19.10 -18.71 1.43
N LEU A 169 -19.71 -19.86 1.70
CA LEU A 169 -19.01 -21.06 2.10
C LEU A 169 -18.49 -21.77 0.83
N ASP A 170 -17.21 -21.66 0.59
CA ASP A 170 -16.56 -22.33 -0.54
C ASP A 170 -16.08 -23.72 -0.12
N VAL A 171 -16.61 -24.73 -0.80
CA VAL A 171 -16.05 -26.10 -0.76
C VAL A 171 -15.16 -26.30 -1.99
N GLN A 172 -14.66 -27.51 -2.19
CA GLN A 172 -13.71 -27.82 -3.27
C GLN A 172 -14.11 -27.37 -4.69
N ASN A 173 -15.38 -27.10 -4.94
CA ASN A 173 -15.89 -26.70 -6.26
C ASN A 173 -15.67 -25.23 -6.60
N TYR A 174 -15.44 -24.36 -5.62
CA TYR A 174 -15.41 -22.89 -5.84
C TYR A 174 -14.20 -22.19 -5.24
N LEU A 175 -13.54 -22.77 -4.24
CA LEU A 175 -12.41 -22.14 -3.55
C LEU A 175 -11.26 -21.78 -4.54
N PHE A 176 -10.95 -22.69 -5.48
CA PHE A 176 -9.88 -22.46 -6.44
C PHE A 176 -10.21 -21.30 -7.39
N GLU A 177 -11.44 -21.25 -7.89
CA GLU A 177 -11.90 -20.20 -8.81
C GLU A 177 -11.89 -18.83 -8.14
N HIS A 178 -12.35 -18.71 -6.90
CA HIS A 178 -12.30 -17.46 -6.16
C HIS A 178 -10.86 -17.01 -5.88
N LYS A 179 -9.97 -17.93 -5.49
CA LYS A 179 -8.55 -17.64 -5.31
C LYS A 179 -7.85 -17.27 -6.61
N TYR A 180 -8.23 -17.90 -7.72
CA TYR A 180 -7.73 -17.54 -9.05
C TYR A 180 -8.14 -16.12 -9.45
N GLN A 181 -9.39 -15.74 -9.23
CA GLN A 181 -9.87 -14.36 -9.47
C GLN A 181 -9.11 -13.33 -8.63
N GLN A 182 -8.83 -13.65 -7.36
CA GLN A 182 -8.00 -12.80 -6.50
C GLN A 182 -6.58 -12.64 -7.04
N ALA A 183 -5.97 -13.72 -7.50
CA ALA A 183 -4.63 -13.70 -8.08
C ALA A 183 -4.58 -12.91 -9.40
N GLU A 184 -5.62 -13.03 -10.24
CA GLU A 184 -5.73 -12.27 -11.48
C GLU A 184 -5.87 -10.77 -11.22
N ALA A 185 -6.69 -10.39 -10.24
CA ALA A 185 -6.79 -9.00 -9.79
C ALA A 185 -5.45 -8.43 -9.31
N MET A 186 -4.65 -9.22 -8.59
CA MET A 186 -3.31 -8.83 -8.18
C MET A 186 -2.36 -8.63 -9.37
N ARG A 187 -2.47 -9.45 -10.44
CA ARG A 187 -1.71 -9.23 -11.68
C ARG A 187 -2.13 -7.94 -12.38
N ASN A 188 -3.44 -7.69 -12.48
CA ASN A 188 -4.00 -6.48 -13.10
C ASN A 188 -3.56 -5.21 -12.34
N ALA A 189 -3.37 -5.30 -11.02
CA ALA A 189 -2.93 -4.18 -10.19
C ALA A 189 -1.60 -3.55 -10.67
N LYS A 190 -0.67 -4.32 -11.26
CA LYS A 190 0.59 -3.77 -11.82
C LYS A 190 0.31 -2.66 -12.83
N LYS A 191 -0.56 -2.92 -13.81
CA LYS A 191 -0.91 -1.93 -14.84
C LYS A 191 -1.65 -0.73 -14.24
N VAL A 192 -2.57 -0.97 -13.33
CA VAL A 192 -3.38 0.08 -12.70
C VAL A 192 -2.51 1.00 -11.83
N ILE A 193 -1.56 0.44 -11.07
CA ILE A 193 -0.62 1.22 -10.26
C ILE A 193 0.17 2.22 -11.12
N LEU A 194 0.70 1.79 -12.26
CA LEU A 194 1.43 2.67 -13.17
C LEU A 194 0.53 3.73 -13.81
N GLN A 195 -0.69 3.35 -14.23
CA GLN A 195 -1.64 4.30 -14.80
C GLN A 195 -2.06 5.37 -13.79
N VAL A 196 -2.33 4.99 -12.54
CA VAL A 196 -2.68 5.94 -11.48
C VAL A 196 -1.48 6.84 -11.12
N ALA A 197 -0.26 6.28 -11.10
CA ALA A 197 0.95 7.06 -10.88
C ALA A 197 1.19 8.10 -11.99
N GLU A 198 0.97 7.74 -13.26
CA GLU A 198 1.07 8.67 -14.39
C GLU A 198 0.03 9.80 -14.29
N ASP A 199 -1.23 9.48 -13.93
CA ASP A 199 -2.27 10.49 -13.72
C ASP A 199 -1.94 11.39 -12.53
N PHE A 200 -1.31 10.84 -11.48
CA PHE A 200 -0.86 11.61 -10.33
C PHE A 200 0.30 12.55 -10.69
N GLU A 201 1.26 12.09 -11.49
CA GLU A 201 2.36 12.91 -12.01
C GLU A 201 1.81 14.10 -12.84
N LYS A 202 0.84 13.87 -13.71
CA LYS A 202 0.19 14.96 -14.47
C LYS A 202 -0.46 16.01 -13.59
N MET A 203 -0.97 15.62 -12.41
CA MET A 203 -1.63 16.52 -11.47
C MET A 203 -0.65 17.29 -10.59
N THR A 204 0.46 16.67 -10.19
CA THR A 204 1.35 17.18 -9.13
C THR A 204 2.78 17.45 -9.58
N GLY A 205 3.21 16.88 -10.70
CA GLY A 205 4.62 16.85 -11.13
C GLY A 205 5.47 15.82 -10.39
N ARG A 206 4.94 15.13 -9.37
CA ARG A 206 5.66 14.10 -8.62
C ARG A 206 5.49 12.73 -9.27
N LYS A 207 6.63 12.10 -9.58
CA LYS A 207 6.70 10.85 -10.33
C LYS A 207 6.84 9.65 -9.40
N TYR A 208 6.00 8.63 -9.61
CA TYR A 208 6.05 7.36 -8.91
C TYR A 208 6.04 6.19 -9.88
N SER A 209 6.70 5.08 -9.49
CA SER A 209 6.75 3.84 -10.25
C SER A 209 6.70 2.65 -9.29
N PHE A 210 7.04 1.46 -9.75
CA PHE A 210 7.19 0.28 -8.88
C PHE A 210 8.34 0.44 -7.89
N PHE A 211 9.40 1.09 -8.31
CA PHE A 211 10.61 1.40 -7.55
C PHE A 211 11.21 2.72 -8.04
N GLU A 212 12.15 3.23 -7.28
CA GLU A 212 12.98 4.38 -7.65
C GLU A 212 14.42 3.92 -7.87
N GLU A 213 15.01 4.37 -8.96
CA GLU A 213 16.43 4.18 -9.27
C GLU A 213 17.19 5.45 -8.91
N TYR A 214 18.17 5.34 -8.01
CA TYR A 214 19.03 6.46 -7.63
C TYR A 214 20.46 6.18 -8.00
N LYS A 215 20.99 6.95 -8.97
CA LYS A 215 22.34 6.80 -9.53
C LYS A 215 22.66 5.34 -9.94
N LEU A 216 21.64 4.63 -10.49
CA LEU A 216 21.73 3.22 -10.80
C LEU A 216 22.27 2.95 -12.21
N ASP A 217 22.05 3.84 -13.18
CA ASP A 217 22.34 3.63 -14.62
C ASP A 217 23.78 3.20 -14.93
N ASP A 218 24.76 3.80 -14.22
CA ASP A 218 26.19 3.51 -14.39
C ASP A 218 26.82 2.84 -13.16
N ALA A 219 25.97 2.35 -12.25
CA ALA A 219 26.44 1.70 -11.03
C ALA A 219 27.08 0.35 -11.31
N GLU A 220 28.08 0.00 -10.51
CA GLU A 220 28.70 -1.34 -10.50
C GLU A 220 28.19 -2.17 -9.33
N ILE A 221 27.84 -1.50 -8.23
CA ILE A 221 27.25 -2.10 -7.02
C ILE A 221 26.01 -1.32 -6.61
N ALA A 222 25.01 -1.97 -6.01
CA ALA A 222 23.84 -1.29 -5.50
C ALA A 222 23.32 -1.90 -4.19
N ILE A 223 22.59 -1.06 -3.44
CA ILE A 223 21.76 -1.48 -2.33
C ILE A 223 20.30 -1.53 -2.82
N VAL A 224 19.57 -2.56 -2.42
CA VAL A 224 18.12 -2.64 -2.59
C VAL A 224 17.47 -2.54 -1.23
N CYS A 225 16.61 -1.56 -1.03
CA CYS A 225 15.92 -1.37 0.25
C CYS A 225 14.51 -0.80 0.08
N MET A 226 13.80 -0.65 1.18
CA MET A 226 12.45 -0.08 1.26
C MET A 226 12.38 1.01 2.32
N ASN A 227 11.30 1.80 2.29
CA ASN A 227 10.94 2.80 3.29
C ASN A 227 12.05 3.84 3.56
N SER A 228 12.14 4.35 4.79
CA SER A 228 13.05 5.43 5.19
C SER A 228 14.53 5.09 5.06
N THR A 229 14.89 3.82 5.06
CA THR A 229 16.26 3.35 4.79
C THR A 229 16.79 3.89 3.46
N ALA A 230 15.91 4.15 2.49
CA ALA A 230 16.30 4.69 1.19
C ALA A 230 16.93 6.08 1.30
N GLY A 231 16.39 6.96 2.16
CA GLY A 231 16.96 8.29 2.38
C GLY A 231 18.38 8.25 2.92
N THR A 232 18.64 7.42 3.93
CA THR A 232 19.99 7.19 4.45
C THR A 232 20.91 6.59 3.40
N THR A 233 20.40 5.64 2.60
CA THR A 233 21.17 4.99 1.54
C THR A 233 21.53 5.98 0.42
N LYS A 234 20.64 6.89 0.03
CA LYS A 234 20.95 7.95 -0.94
C LYS A 234 22.14 8.79 -0.49
N PHE A 235 22.16 9.18 0.79
CA PHE A 235 23.30 9.91 1.36
C PHE A 235 24.61 9.10 1.29
N VAL A 236 24.56 7.82 1.66
CA VAL A 236 25.75 6.94 1.58
C VAL A 236 26.21 6.73 0.14
N VAL A 237 25.27 6.57 -0.81
CA VAL A 237 25.59 6.47 -2.24
C VAL A 237 26.33 7.72 -2.72
N ASP A 238 25.91 8.90 -2.29
CA ASP A 238 26.58 10.16 -2.65
C ASP A 238 28.01 10.23 -2.11
N GLU A 239 28.22 9.83 -0.84
CA GLU A 239 29.53 9.75 -0.23
C GLU A 239 30.47 8.74 -0.96
N LEU A 240 29.93 7.59 -1.36
CA LEU A 240 30.71 6.60 -2.12
C LEU A 240 31.05 7.13 -3.53
N ARG A 241 30.12 7.79 -4.19
CA ARG A 241 30.35 8.44 -5.49
C ARG A 241 31.42 9.52 -5.43
N ASN A 242 31.46 10.33 -4.36
CA ASN A 242 32.50 11.32 -4.12
C ASN A 242 33.89 10.68 -3.96
N LYS A 243 33.96 9.41 -3.54
CA LYS A 243 35.20 8.60 -3.45
C LYS A 243 35.51 7.82 -4.74
N GLY A 244 34.76 8.03 -5.82
CA GLY A 244 34.95 7.37 -7.11
C GLY A 244 34.37 5.97 -7.22
N ILE A 245 33.57 5.53 -6.24
CA ILE A 245 32.90 4.22 -6.25
C ILE A 245 31.56 4.36 -6.95
N LYS A 246 31.33 3.56 -7.99
CA LYS A 246 30.07 3.54 -8.74
C LYS A 246 28.98 2.76 -8.01
N ALA A 247 28.48 3.36 -6.92
CA ALA A 247 27.38 2.83 -6.12
C ALA A 247 26.03 3.39 -6.60
N GLY A 248 24.97 2.63 -6.44
CA GLY A 248 23.59 3.01 -6.71
C GLY A 248 22.60 2.45 -5.69
N LEU A 249 21.34 2.85 -5.81
CA LEU A 249 20.24 2.37 -4.97
C LEU A 249 19.04 2.04 -5.87
N LEU A 250 18.38 0.92 -5.58
CA LEU A 250 17.03 0.63 -6.02
C LEU A 250 16.11 0.60 -4.79
N LYS A 251 15.20 1.58 -4.71
CA LYS A 251 14.20 1.66 -3.64
C LYS A 251 12.91 1.01 -4.08
N ILE A 252 12.53 -0.11 -3.47
CA ILE A 252 11.25 -0.78 -3.72
C ILE A 252 10.12 0.08 -3.12
N ARG A 253 9.15 0.47 -3.95
CA ARG A 253 7.91 1.12 -3.51
C ARG A 253 6.73 0.14 -3.51
N VAL A 254 6.58 -0.64 -4.58
CA VAL A 254 5.52 -1.65 -4.70
C VAL A 254 6.07 -3.01 -4.34
N PHE A 255 5.66 -3.54 -3.17
CA PHE A 255 6.08 -4.87 -2.72
C PHE A 255 5.08 -5.96 -3.14
N ARG A 256 3.80 -5.63 -3.19
CA ARG A 256 2.75 -6.51 -3.74
C ARG A 256 1.81 -5.70 -4.66
N PRO A 257 1.63 -6.13 -5.89
CA PRO A 257 2.32 -7.23 -6.60
C PRO A 257 3.82 -6.94 -6.81
N PHE A 258 4.69 -7.92 -6.56
CA PHE A 258 6.13 -7.70 -6.71
C PHE A 258 6.53 -7.59 -8.19
N PRO A 259 7.25 -6.52 -8.60
CA PRO A 259 7.65 -6.30 -9.98
C PRO A 259 8.97 -7.04 -10.31
N ALA A 260 8.95 -8.38 -10.23
CA ALA A 260 10.16 -9.20 -10.29
C ALA A 260 10.96 -9.02 -11.59
N GLU A 261 10.29 -8.98 -12.73
CA GLU A 261 10.93 -8.85 -14.05
C GLU A 261 11.57 -7.47 -14.20
N GLU A 262 10.87 -6.42 -13.78
CA GLU A 262 11.32 -5.04 -13.85
C GLU A 262 12.52 -4.80 -12.92
N VAL A 263 12.47 -5.34 -11.70
CA VAL A 263 13.59 -5.29 -10.74
C VAL A 263 14.80 -6.07 -11.27
N ALA A 264 14.59 -7.29 -11.77
CA ALA A 264 15.67 -8.10 -12.34
C ALA A 264 16.34 -7.39 -13.52
N LYS A 265 15.55 -6.74 -14.37
CA LYS A 265 16.06 -5.96 -15.51
C LYS A 265 16.89 -4.76 -15.03
N ALA A 266 16.39 -3.99 -14.06
CA ALA A 266 17.08 -2.81 -13.54
C ALA A 266 18.43 -3.15 -12.89
N LEU A 267 18.55 -4.33 -12.27
CA LEU A 267 19.74 -4.76 -11.55
C LEU A 267 20.70 -5.63 -12.38
N SER A 268 20.34 -6.00 -13.61
CA SER A 268 21.05 -7.03 -14.41
C SER A 268 22.50 -6.68 -14.79
N HIS A 269 22.84 -5.39 -14.82
CA HIS A 269 24.17 -4.89 -15.19
C HIS A 269 25.16 -4.80 -14.02
N LEU A 270 24.66 -4.97 -12.78
CA LEU A 270 25.46 -4.80 -11.58
C LEU A 270 26.36 -6.02 -11.30
N LYS A 271 27.54 -5.75 -10.72
CA LYS A 271 28.50 -6.78 -10.28
C LYS A 271 28.11 -7.38 -8.94
N ALA A 272 27.51 -6.57 -8.05
CA ALA A 272 27.09 -6.99 -6.72
C ALA A 272 25.89 -6.18 -6.23
N ILE A 273 25.04 -6.84 -5.46
CA ILE A 273 23.83 -6.29 -4.84
C ILE A 273 23.81 -6.69 -3.37
N ALA A 274 23.50 -5.70 -2.51
CA ALA A 274 23.14 -5.92 -1.11
C ALA A 274 21.66 -5.63 -0.92
N VAL A 275 20.95 -6.42 -0.09
CA VAL A 275 19.53 -6.29 0.23
C VAL A 275 19.36 -6.12 1.73
#